data_cc9c8a92408649c2d2f1946e79cdd7ab
#
_entry.id   cc9c8a92408649c2d2f1946e79cdd7ab
#
_cell.length_a   1.000
_cell.length_b   1.000
_cell.length_c   1.000
_cell.angle_alpha   90.00
_cell.angle_beta   90.00
_cell.angle_gamma   90.00
#
_symmetry.space_group_name_H-M   'P 1'
#
loop_
_entity.id
_entity.type
_entity.pdbx_description
1 polymer ?
#
loop_
_entity_poly.entity_id
_entity_poly.type
_entity_poly.pdbx_seq_one_letter_code
_entity_poly.pdbx_strand_id
1 'polypeptide(L)'
;CESVHKHGACIAIQLNHAGASAMSSRIGMQPVSASDVPSKAGGEIPRPLEKDEIMHIVKKYGEAAKRAQICGFDAVEIHAGHSYLISQFLSPITNKRTDEFGGSAENRARFAKLVIEEVRKQVGPFFPIFVRISADELMEGGNTLEDTLEYLKYFEKEVDVFDVSCGLNGSIQYQIDANYLPDGWRSFMAKAVKEKYNKPCITVGNIRDPQVAEDILAGGDADFIGMGRGLIADPEWVNKVEFGNVCDIRKCISC
;
A
#
# COMPACT_ATOMS: atom_id res chain seq x y z
N CYS A 1 -2.34 -15.25 -14.43
CA CYS A 1 -1.00 -15.68 -14.04
C CYS A 1 -0.22 -16.23 -15.25
N GLU A 2 -0.74 -17.25 -15.96
CA GLU A 2 -0.02 -17.93 -17.06
C GLU A 2 0.57 -16.97 -18.11
N SER A 3 -0.14 -15.93 -18.52
CA SER A 3 0.34 -14.97 -19.53
C SER A 3 1.57 -14.18 -19.04
N VAL A 4 1.65 -13.89 -17.74
CA VAL A 4 2.80 -13.22 -17.14
C VAL A 4 3.97 -14.19 -16.98
N HIS A 5 3.69 -15.38 -16.46
CA HIS A 5 4.71 -16.43 -16.26
C HIS A 5 5.39 -16.87 -17.57
N LYS A 6 4.66 -16.88 -18.70
CA LYS A 6 5.23 -17.17 -20.03
C LYS A 6 6.37 -16.22 -20.42
N HIS A 7 6.40 -15.03 -19.86
CA HIS A 7 7.44 -14.01 -20.07
C HIS A 7 8.48 -13.98 -18.95
N GLY A 8 8.47 -14.96 -18.04
CA GLY A 8 9.46 -15.08 -16.96
C GLY A 8 9.23 -14.12 -15.79
N ALA A 9 8.10 -13.39 -15.76
CA ALA A 9 7.80 -12.45 -14.69
C ALA A 9 6.87 -13.08 -13.63
N CYS A 10 6.99 -12.62 -12.38
CA CYS A 10 6.07 -12.95 -11.29
C CYS A 10 4.88 -11.99 -11.27
N ILE A 11 3.78 -12.42 -10.64
CA ILE A 11 2.57 -11.63 -10.51
C ILE A 11 2.01 -11.70 -9.09
N ALA A 12 1.85 -10.53 -8.45
CA ALA A 12 1.14 -10.39 -7.19
C ALA A 12 -0.27 -9.82 -7.42
N ILE A 13 -1.20 -10.13 -6.53
CA ILE A 13 -2.52 -9.49 -6.50
C ILE A 13 -2.66 -8.64 -5.26
N GLN A 14 -3.10 -7.39 -5.43
CA GLN A 14 -3.40 -6.50 -4.31
C GLN A 14 -4.84 -6.74 -3.82
N LEU A 15 -4.97 -7.02 -2.51
CA LEU A 15 -6.25 -7.17 -1.82
C LEU A 15 -6.60 -5.85 -1.12
N ASN A 16 -7.79 -5.36 -1.38
CA ASN A 16 -8.26 -4.07 -0.88
C ASN A 16 -9.74 -4.09 -0.49
N HIS A 17 -10.10 -3.23 0.46
CA HIS A 17 -11.47 -2.88 0.81
C HIS A 17 -11.60 -1.36 0.84
N ALA A 18 -12.50 -0.82 0.02
CA ALA A 18 -12.59 0.63 -0.20
C ALA A 18 -12.95 1.43 1.08
N GLY A 19 -13.67 0.80 2.02
CA GLY A 19 -14.10 1.51 3.23
C GLY A 19 -14.95 2.72 2.91
N ALA A 20 -14.69 3.83 3.60
CA ALA A 20 -15.36 5.13 3.37
C ALA A 20 -15.13 5.71 1.95
N SER A 21 -14.18 5.19 1.18
CA SER A 21 -13.94 5.64 -0.19
C SER A 21 -14.89 4.97 -1.20
N ALA A 22 -15.74 4.05 -0.77
CA ALA A 22 -16.83 3.50 -1.58
C ALA A 22 -17.96 4.53 -1.76
N MET A 23 -18.78 4.33 -2.78
CA MET A 23 -20.01 5.10 -3.02
C MET A 23 -21.22 4.17 -2.93
N SER A 24 -22.25 4.55 -2.17
CA SER A 24 -23.47 3.76 -2.01
C SER A 24 -24.14 3.41 -3.35
N SER A 25 -24.09 4.34 -4.30
CA SER A 25 -24.62 4.17 -5.66
C SER A 25 -23.92 3.03 -6.45
N ARG A 26 -22.68 2.67 -6.07
CA ARG A 26 -21.90 1.61 -6.73
C ARG A 26 -22.00 0.27 -6.01
N ILE A 27 -22.08 0.30 -4.67
CA ILE A 27 -22.04 -0.91 -3.85
C ILE A 27 -23.42 -1.36 -3.35
N GLY A 28 -24.48 -0.54 -3.56
CA GLY A 28 -25.85 -0.84 -3.16
C GLY A 28 -26.14 -0.75 -1.65
N MET A 29 -25.19 -0.21 -0.87
CA MET A 29 -25.32 -0.05 0.58
C MET A 29 -24.50 1.14 1.08
N GLN A 30 -24.75 1.58 2.32
CA GLN A 30 -23.95 2.62 2.96
C GLN A 30 -22.49 2.14 3.12
N PRO A 31 -21.48 2.96 2.77
CA PRO A 31 -20.08 2.64 3.02
C PRO A 31 -19.82 2.38 4.51
N VAL A 32 -18.80 1.59 4.79
CA VAL A 32 -18.37 1.27 6.16
C VAL A 32 -16.92 1.73 6.40
N SER A 33 -16.57 2.02 7.65
CA SER A 33 -15.23 2.49 8.02
C SER A 33 -14.91 2.19 9.49
N ALA A 34 -13.74 2.66 9.94
CA ALA A 34 -13.39 2.68 11.36
C ALA A 34 -14.36 3.55 12.17
N SER A 35 -14.74 4.71 11.63
CA SER A 35 -15.64 5.70 12.25
C SER A 35 -16.48 6.38 11.16
N ASP A 36 -17.41 7.25 11.57
CA ASP A 36 -18.31 8.02 10.71
C ASP A 36 -17.66 9.24 10.03
N VAL A 37 -16.35 9.16 9.79
CA VAL A 37 -15.57 10.21 9.12
C VAL A 37 -15.60 9.98 7.60
N PRO A 38 -16.19 10.91 6.81
CA PRO A 38 -16.28 10.75 5.36
C PRO A 38 -14.92 10.81 4.69
N SER A 39 -14.71 9.96 3.68
CA SER A 39 -13.55 10.07 2.79
C SER A 39 -13.72 11.23 1.82
N LYS A 40 -12.63 11.98 1.55
CA LYS A 40 -12.63 13.01 0.51
C LYS A 40 -12.89 12.45 -0.90
N ALA A 41 -12.66 11.15 -1.13
CA ALA A 41 -12.94 10.50 -2.40
C ALA A 41 -14.42 10.07 -2.54
N GLY A 42 -15.02 9.52 -1.47
CA GLY A 42 -16.41 9.04 -1.47
C GLY A 42 -17.43 10.13 -1.15
N GLY A 43 -17.09 11.02 -0.22
CA GLY A 43 -17.94 12.13 0.21
C GLY A 43 -19.14 11.76 1.09
N GLU A 44 -19.48 10.48 1.20
CA GLU A 44 -20.59 9.97 2.02
C GLU A 44 -20.11 9.68 3.45
N ILE A 45 -21.01 9.89 4.44
CA ILE A 45 -20.73 9.49 5.82
C ILE A 45 -20.81 7.96 5.91
N PRO A 46 -19.68 7.28 6.23
CA PRO A 46 -19.70 5.83 6.38
C PRO A 46 -20.32 5.44 7.73
N ARG A 47 -20.80 4.22 7.82
CA ARG A 47 -21.17 3.61 9.09
C ARG A 47 -19.93 3.00 9.75
N PRO A 48 -19.69 3.24 11.05
CA PRO A 48 -18.66 2.52 11.79
C PRO A 48 -18.91 1.00 11.78
N LEU A 49 -17.85 0.21 11.58
CA LEU A 49 -17.93 -1.25 11.65
C LEU A 49 -18.11 -1.73 13.09
N GLU A 50 -18.99 -2.69 13.28
CA GLU A 50 -19.11 -3.45 14.53
C GLU A 50 -17.98 -4.52 14.60
N LYS A 51 -17.68 -4.98 15.82
CA LYS A 51 -16.58 -5.94 16.04
C LYS A 51 -16.75 -7.23 15.23
N ASP A 52 -17.94 -7.78 15.16
CA ASP A 52 -18.19 -9.01 14.42
C ASP A 52 -18.01 -8.81 12.90
N GLU A 53 -18.34 -7.62 12.39
CA GLU A 53 -18.12 -7.25 11.00
C GLU A 53 -16.62 -7.10 10.70
N ILE A 54 -15.85 -6.51 11.62
CA ILE A 54 -14.39 -6.42 11.53
C ILE A 54 -13.81 -7.83 11.40
N MET A 55 -14.21 -8.75 12.29
CA MET A 55 -13.72 -10.13 12.26
C MET A 55 -14.18 -10.89 10.99
N HIS A 56 -15.38 -10.59 10.47
CA HIS A 56 -15.83 -11.12 9.20
C HIS A 56 -14.93 -10.65 8.04
N ILE A 57 -14.59 -9.37 8.00
CA ILE A 57 -13.70 -8.80 6.96
C ILE A 57 -12.30 -9.42 7.07
N VAL A 58 -11.74 -9.56 8.28
CA VAL A 58 -10.47 -10.26 8.51
C VAL A 58 -10.47 -11.63 7.85
N LYS A 59 -11.52 -12.43 8.10
CA LYS A 59 -11.67 -13.75 7.49
C LYS A 59 -11.73 -13.67 5.95
N LYS A 60 -12.42 -12.67 5.40
CA LYS A 60 -12.54 -12.48 3.93
C LYS A 60 -11.20 -12.16 3.27
N TYR A 61 -10.31 -11.40 3.93
CA TYR A 61 -8.95 -11.21 3.43
C TYR A 61 -8.16 -12.52 3.36
N GLY A 62 -8.22 -13.34 4.41
CA GLY A 62 -7.59 -14.67 4.41
C GLY A 62 -8.13 -15.58 3.31
N GLU A 63 -9.46 -15.67 3.16
CA GLU A 63 -10.10 -16.44 2.09
C GLU A 63 -9.71 -15.93 0.69
N ALA A 64 -9.58 -14.60 0.51
CA ALA A 64 -9.16 -14.02 -0.76
C ALA A 64 -7.70 -14.34 -1.08
N ALA A 65 -6.81 -14.24 -0.10
CA ALA A 65 -5.41 -14.60 -0.25
C ALA A 65 -5.24 -16.08 -0.61
N LYS A 66 -6.02 -16.96 0.04
CA LYS A 66 -5.99 -18.40 -0.28
C LYS A 66 -6.43 -18.67 -1.71
N ARG A 67 -7.49 -18.00 -2.18
CA ARG A 67 -7.91 -18.11 -3.60
C ARG A 67 -6.84 -17.62 -4.56
N ALA A 68 -6.16 -16.50 -4.24
CA ALA A 68 -5.04 -15.99 -5.04
C ALA A 68 -3.93 -17.03 -5.17
N GLN A 69 -3.51 -17.65 -4.06
CA GLN A 69 -2.51 -18.71 -4.05
C GLN A 69 -2.93 -19.91 -4.92
N ILE A 70 -4.19 -20.37 -4.81
CA ILE A 70 -4.72 -21.47 -5.60
C ILE A 70 -4.77 -21.12 -7.10
N CYS A 71 -5.05 -19.86 -7.43
CA CYS A 71 -5.07 -19.36 -8.80
C CYS A 71 -3.68 -19.13 -9.41
N GLY A 72 -2.61 -19.43 -8.69
CA GLY A 72 -1.24 -19.36 -9.19
C GLY A 72 -0.61 -17.97 -9.17
N PHE A 73 -1.09 -17.05 -8.31
CA PHE A 73 -0.34 -15.83 -8.03
C PHE A 73 0.90 -16.16 -7.19
N ASP A 74 1.99 -15.42 -7.39
CA ASP A 74 3.26 -15.62 -6.71
C ASP A 74 3.32 -14.94 -5.35
N ALA A 75 2.48 -13.92 -5.14
CA ALA A 75 2.35 -13.19 -3.87
C ALA A 75 0.97 -12.56 -3.74
N VAL A 76 0.62 -12.14 -2.52
CA VAL A 76 -0.47 -11.19 -2.27
C VAL A 76 0.08 -9.91 -1.67
N GLU A 77 -0.55 -8.79 -2.00
CA GLU A 77 -0.29 -7.51 -1.37
C GLU A 77 -1.53 -7.03 -0.60
N ILE A 78 -1.35 -6.71 0.67
CA ILE A 78 -2.40 -6.13 1.51
C ILE A 78 -2.31 -4.61 1.42
N HIS A 79 -3.39 -3.97 0.94
CA HIS A 79 -3.40 -2.52 0.82
C HIS A 79 -3.77 -1.84 2.14
N ALA A 80 -2.77 -1.28 2.81
CA ALA A 80 -2.89 -0.61 4.11
C ALA A 80 -2.64 0.91 4.04
N GLY A 81 -2.77 1.51 2.85
CA GLY A 81 -2.55 2.93 2.62
C GLY A 81 -3.71 3.64 1.93
N HIS A 82 -3.48 4.90 1.55
CA HIS A 82 -4.27 5.68 0.57
C HIS A 82 -5.75 5.85 0.90
N SER A 83 -6.10 6.02 2.18
CA SER A 83 -7.47 6.21 2.66
C SER A 83 -8.43 5.04 2.38
N TYR A 84 -7.93 3.82 2.20
CA TYR A 84 -8.76 2.61 2.16
C TYR A 84 -8.96 2.03 3.56
N LEU A 85 -9.77 0.98 3.71
CA LEU A 85 -10.27 0.55 5.02
C LEU A 85 -9.17 0.33 6.06
N ILE A 86 -8.09 -0.37 5.74
CA ILE A 86 -7.00 -0.61 6.71
C ILE A 86 -6.34 0.72 7.09
N SER A 87 -6.06 1.59 6.11
CA SER A 87 -5.54 2.94 6.35
C SER A 87 -6.50 3.76 7.24
N GLN A 88 -7.83 3.61 7.06
CA GLN A 88 -8.83 4.30 7.88
C GLN A 88 -8.80 3.86 9.35
N PHE A 89 -8.39 2.63 9.65
CA PHE A 89 -8.14 2.18 11.02
C PHE A 89 -6.82 2.70 11.57
N LEU A 90 -5.76 2.73 10.75
CA LEU A 90 -4.42 3.18 11.16
C LEU A 90 -4.36 4.69 11.45
N SER A 91 -5.09 5.49 10.67
CA SER A 91 -5.02 6.95 10.70
C SER A 91 -5.82 7.56 11.86
N PRO A 92 -5.21 8.43 12.70
CA PRO A 92 -5.91 9.14 13.74
C PRO A 92 -6.90 10.19 13.19
N ILE A 93 -6.77 10.59 11.91
CA ILE A 93 -7.71 11.49 11.25
C ILE A 93 -9.07 10.81 11.08
N THR A 94 -9.08 9.54 10.69
CA THR A 94 -10.29 8.79 10.33
C THR A 94 -10.76 7.82 11.40
N ASN A 95 -9.88 7.36 12.30
CA ASN A 95 -10.21 6.48 13.38
C ASN A 95 -10.47 7.27 14.68
N LYS A 96 -11.74 7.45 15.02
CA LYS A 96 -12.20 8.11 16.25
C LYS A 96 -12.76 7.13 17.28
N ARG A 97 -12.46 5.83 17.12
CA ARG A 97 -12.92 4.77 18.03
C ARG A 97 -12.27 4.90 19.41
N THR A 98 -13.03 4.47 20.41
CA THR A 98 -12.59 4.42 21.83
C THR A 98 -12.50 3.00 22.38
N ASP A 99 -12.73 2.00 21.51
CA ASP A 99 -12.60 0.57 21.83
C ASP A 99 -11.18 0.04 21.51
N GLU A 100 -11.02 -1.28 21.52
CA GLU A 100 -9.74 -1.93 21.25
C GLU A 100 -9.20 -1.75 19.82
N PHE A 101 -9.94 -1.10 18.92
CA PHE A 101 -9.52 -0.78 17.55
C PHE A 101 -9.19 0.70 17.36
N GLY A 102 -9.19 1.52 18.42
CA GLY A 102 -8.94 2.96 18.33
C GLY A 102 -8.09 3.53 19.47
N GLY A 103 -7.75 4.81 19.37
CA GLY A 103 -6.93 5.51 20.35
C GLY A 103 -5.44 5.29 20.13
N SER A 104 -4.79 4.38 20.86
CA SER A 104 -3.34 4.14 20.78
C SER A 104 -2.89 3.59 19.41
N ALA A 105 -1.61 3.75 19.09
CA ALA A 105 -1.02 3.18 17.86
C ALA A 105 -1.24 1.65 17.79
N GLU A 106 -1.12 0.95 18.92
CA GLU A 106 -1.38 -0.49 19.02
C GLU A 106 -2.81 -0.83 18.62
N ASN A 107 -3.78 -0.12 19.20
CA ASN A 107 -5.19 -0.38 18.92
C ASN A 107 -5.55 -0.05 17.48
N ARG A 108 -5.05 1.09 16.93
CA ARG A 108 -5.26 1.42 15.53
C ARG A 108 -4.63 0.40 14.56
N ALA A 109 -3.49 -0.19 14.93
CA ALA A 109 -2.83 -1.23 14.14
C ALA A 109 -3.50 -2.62 14.26
N ARG A 110 -4.37 -2.82 15.24
CA ARG A 110 -4.98 -4.14 15.53
C ARG A 110 -5.73 -4.74 14.34
N PHE A 111 -6.48 -3.95 13.60
CA PHE A 111 -7.19 -4.45 12.43
C PHE A 111 -6.21 -4.93 11.34
N ALA A 112 -5.18 -4.13 11.01
CA ALA A 112 -4.13 -4.51 10.07
C ALA A 112 -3.43 -5.81 10.50
N LYS A 113 -3.05 -5.89 11.80
CA LYS A 113 -2.45 -7.08 12.39
C LYS A 113 -3.31 -8.32 12.18
N LEU A 114 -4.59 -8.27 12.57
CA LEU A 114 -5.51 -9.40 12.43
C LEU A 114 -5.67 -9.85 10.98
N VAL A 115 -5.75 -8.92 10.03
CA VAL A 115 -5.82 -9.23 8.59
C VAL A 115 -4.57 -9.97 8.14
N ILE A 116 -3.38 -9.45 8.47
CA ILE A 116 -2.10 -10.01 8.03
C ILE A 116 -1.87 -11.39 8.66
N GLU A 117 -2.16 -11.55 9.95
CA GLU A 117 -2.08 -12.84 10.65
C GLU A 117 -3.03 -13.89 10.03
N GLU A 118 -4.29 -13.51 9.73
CA GLU A 118 -5.23 -14.43 9.09
C GLU A 118 -4.79 -14.78 7.66
N VAL A 119 -4.26 -13.81 6.90
CA VAL A 119 -3.69 -14.09 5.57
C VAL A 119 -2.53 -15.07 5.68
N ARG A 120 -1.57 -14.84 6.58
CA ARG A 120 -0.42 -15.75 6.81
C ARG A 120 -0.88 -17.15 7.18
N LYS A 121 -1.85 -17.26 8.07
CA LYS A 121 -2.45 -18.54 8.47
C LYS A 121 -3.04 -19.32 7.28
N GLN A 122 -3.68 -18.62 6.33
CA GLN A 122 -4.34 -19.25 5.18
C GLN A 122 -3.36 -19.65 4.07
N VAL A 123 -2.33 -18.84 3.82
CA VAL A 123 -1.38 -19.08 2.71
C VAL A 123 -0.15 -19.86 3.14
N GLY A 124 0.12 -19.96 4.45
CA GLY A 124 1.29 -20.64 5.00
C GLY A 124 2.56 -19.80 5.04
N PRO A 125 3.67 -20.34 5.57
CA PRO A 125 4.86 -19.55 5.90
C PRO A 125 5.72 -19.15 4.70
N PHE A 126 5.53 -19.76 3.53
CA PHE A 126 6.41 -19.57 2.36
C PHE A 126 5.78 -18.75 1.24
N PHE A 127 4.50 -18.42 1.35
CA PHE A 127 3.83 -17.60 0.34
C PHE A 127 4.05 -16.12 0.66
N PRO A 128 4.65 -15.33 -0.25
CA PRO A 128 5.01 -13.93 0.05
C PRO A 128 3.80 -13.05 0.34
N ILE A 129 3.87 -12.29 1.42
CA ILE A 129 2.89 -11.28 1.80
C ILE A 129 3.56 -9.90 1.73
N PHE A 130 3.10 -9.08 0.81
CA PHE A 130 3.47 -7.68 0.71
C PHE A 130 2.45 -6.83 1.45
N VAL A 131 2.89 -5.72 2.01
CA VAL A 131 1.99 -4.73 2.62
C VAL A 131 2.30 -3.35 2.08
N ARG A 132 1.32 -2.77 1.39
CA ARG A 132 1.43 -1.40 0.89
C ARG A 132 0.94 -0.41 1.92
N ILE A 133 1.80 0.56 2.27
CA ILE A 133 1.55 1.54 3.32
C ILE A 133 1.63 2.97 2.79
N SER A 134 0.95 3.91 3.47
CA SER A 134 1.25 5.35 3.40
C SER A 134 2.19 5.66 4.56
N ALA A 135 3.50 5.71 4.29
CA ALA A 135 4.52 5.89 5.33
C ALA A 135 4.45 7.26 6.02
N ASP A 136 3.94 8.26 5.32
CA ASP A 136 3.57 9.56 5.86
C ASP A 136 2.25 9.99 5.19
N GLU A 137 1.29 10.42 5.98
CA GLU A 137 -0.01 10.85 5.45
C GLU A 137 0.03 12.26 4.85
N LEU A 138 1.07 13.05 5.19
CA LEU A 138 1.29 14.42 4.72
C LEU A 138 0.04 15.30 4.91
N MET A 139 -0.59 15.15 6.07
CA MET A 139 -1.80 15.86 6.50
C MET A 139 -1.71 16.22 7.97
N GLU A 140 -2.22 17.40 8.32
CA GLU A 140 -2.31 17.83 9.72
C GLU A 140 -3.12 16.83 10.56
N GLY A 141 -2.54 16.37 11.66
CA GLY A 141 -3.13 15.38 12.56
C GLY A 141 -3.13 13.94 12.05
N GLY A 142 -2.51 13.70 10.88
CA GLY A 142 -2.28 12.36 10.33
C GLY A 142 -1.06 11.67 10.89
N ASN A 143 -0.84 10.41 10.50
CA ASN A 143 0.38 9.71 10.85
C ASN A 143 1.58 10.33 10.11
N THR A 144 2.63 10.62 10.86
CA THR A 144 3.96 10.93 10.33
C THR A 144 4.72 9.64 10.02
N LEU A 145 5.92 9.77 9.43
CA LEU A 145 6.82 8.63 9.24
C LEU A 145 7.16 7.95 10.57
N GLU A 146 7.38 8.71 11.64
CA GLU A 146 7.67 8.18 12.98
C GLU A 146 6.48 7.38 13.53
N ASP A 147 5.26 7.89 13.39
CA ASP A 147 4.03 7.18 13.80
C ASP A 147 3.87 5.88 13.01
N THR A 148 4.18 5.90 11.72
CA THR A 148 4.16 4.71 10.87
C THR A 148 5.18 3.69 11.35
N LEU A 149 6.42 4.13 11.57
CA LEU A 149 7.46 3.26 12.13
C LEU A 149 7.09 2.72 13.52
N GLU A 150 6.24 3.40 14.28
CA GLU A 150 5.76 2.90 15.57
C GLU A 150 4.68 1.82 15.41
N TYR A 151 3.69 2.00 14.53
CA TYR A 151 2.62 1.00 14.41
C TYR A 151 3.01 -0.25 13.60
N LEU A 152 3.98 -0.18 12.69
CA LEU A 152 4.44 -1.33 11.91
C LEU A 152 4.95 -2.48 12.78
N LYS A 153 5.54 -2.17 13.94
CA LYS A 153 6.06 -3.18 14.89
C LYS A 153 5.01 -4.21 15.34
N TYR A 154 3.73 -3.87 15.25
CA TYR A 154 2.65 -4.75 15.70
C TYR A 154 2.32 -5.86 14.71
N PHE A 155 2.77 -5.76 13.44
CA PHE A 155 2.47 -6.76 12.42
C PHE A 155 3.63 -7.08 11.45
N GLU A 156 4.78 -6.42 11.57
CA GLU A 156 5.92 -6.59 10.64
C GLU A 156 6.41 -8.04 10.53
N LYS A 157 6.24 -8.86 11.58
CA LYS A 157 6.76 -10.24 11.63
C LYS A 157 6.19 -11.13 10.53
N GLU A 158 4.94 -10.91 10.18
CA GLU A 158 4.22 -11.69 9.17
C GLU A 158 4.34 -11.10 7.76
N VAL A 159 5.03 -9.96 7.60
CA VAL A 159 5.23 -9.28 6.33
C VAL A 159 6.58 -9.66 5.74
N ASP A 160 6.61 -9.98 4.45
CA ASP A 160 7.85 -10.29 3.73
C ASP A 160 8.44 -9.06 3.04
N VAL A 161 7.61 -8.18 2.49
CA VAL A 161 8.02 -6.96 1.77
C VAL A 161 7.10 -5.80 2.11
N PHE A 162 7.66 -4.60 2.33
CA PHE A 162 6.88 -3.38 2.41
C PHE A 162 6.91 -2.61 1.07
N ASP A 163 5.72 -2.31 0.51
CA ASP A 163 5.56 -1.34 -0.59
C ASP A 163 5.28 0.04 0.03
N VAL A 164 6.31 0.89 0.01
CA VAL A 164 6.32 2.15 0.74
C VAL A 164 5.90 3.31 -0.16
N SER A 165 4.69 3.79 0.08
CA SER A 165 4.08 4.95 -0.54
C SER A 165 3.83 6.04 0.51
N CYS A 166 3.14 7.12 0.16
CA CYS A 166 2.71 8.17 1.08
C CYS A 166 1.42 8.85 0.63
N GLY A 167 0.92 9.73 1.48
CA GLY A 167 -0.28 10.52 1.21
C GLY A 167 -1.59 9.76 1.38
N LEU A 168 -2.65 10.54 1.46
CA LEU A 168 -4.04 10.12 1.51
C LEU A 168 -4.86 10.86 0.45
N ASN A 169 -6.14 10.53 0.31
CA ASN A 169 -7.06 11.27 -0.58
C ASN A 169 -7.14 12.78 -0.27
N GLY A 170 -6.78 13.19 0.95
CA GLY A 170 -6.70 14.59 1.35
C GLY A 170 -5.38 15.28 0.96
N SER A 171 -4.35 14.52 0.66
CA SER A 171 -3.02 14.96 0.22
C SER A 171 -2.67 14.31 -1.13
N ILE A 172 -3.63 14.33 -2.05
CA ILE A 172 -3.60 13.59 -3.33
C ILE A 172 -2.36 13.91 -4.19
N GLN A 173 -1.84 15.13 -4.13
CA GLN A 173 -0.64 15.57 -4.87
C GLN A 173 0.63 14.81 -4.44
N TYR A 174 0.63 14.21 -3.26
CA TYR A 174 1.72 13.37 -2.75
C TYR A 174 1.42 11.88 -2.93
N GLN A 175 0.14 11.50 -2.92
CA GLN A 175 -0.27 10.13 -3.22
C GLN A 175 -0.04 9.77 -4.69
N ILE A 176 -0.39 10.68 -5.59
CA ILE A 176 -0.26 10.55 -7.04
C ILE A 176 0.75 11.58 -7.55
N ASP A 177 1.95 11.57 -7.04
CA ASP A 177 3.03 12.52 -7.29
C ASP A 177 2.78 13.53 -8.42
N ALA A 178 2.64 14.79 -8.06
CA ALA A 178 2.50 15.87 -9.02
C ALA A 178 3.82 16.08 -9.78
N ASN A 179 3.73 16.63 -10.99
CA ASN A 179 4.88 16.81 -11.88
C ASN A 179 6.03 17.63 -11.29
N TYR A 180 5.73 18.60 -10.42
CA TYR A 180 6.73 19.46 -9.77
C TYR A 180 7.53 18.78 -8.67
N LEU A 181 7.13 17.59 -8.22
CA LEU A 181 7.89 16.84 -7.23
C LEU A 181 9.11 16.17 -7.90
N PRO A 182 10.28 16.21 -7.26
CA PRO A 182 11.49 15.58 -7.79
C PRO A 182 11.31 14.08 -8.04
N ASP A 183 12.10 13.52 -8.93
CA ASP A 183 12.13 12.08 -9.16
C ASP A 183 12.69 11.37 -7.92
N GLY A 184 12.01 10.30 -7.50
CA GLY A 184 12.41 9.49 -6.35
C GLY A 184 12.36 10.20 -4.98
N TRP A 185 11.74 11.37 -4.87
CA TRP A 185 11.78 12.28 -3.72
C TRP A 185 11.46 11.64 -2.37
N ARG A 186 10.75 10.54 -2.36
CA ARG A 186 10.28 9.87 -1.13
C ARG A 186 11.00 8.54 -0.81
N SER A 187 12.09 8.20 -1.53
CA SER A 187 12.86 6.97 -1.28
C SER A 187 13.35 6.85 0.17
N PHE A 188 13.63 7.98 0.83
CA PHE A 188 14.02 8.02 2.24
C PHE A 188 13.00 7.37 3.19
N MET A 189 11.70 7.36 2.83
CA MET A 189 10.67 6.68 3.63
C MET A 189 10.83 5.16 3.56
N ALA A 190 11.13 4.62 2.38
CA ALA A 190 11.42 3.20 2.22
C ALA A 190 12.71 2.82 2.97
N LYS A 191 13.74 3.67 2.88
CA LYS A 191 14.98 3.51 3.66
C LYS A 191 14.72 3.40 5.16
N ALA A 192 13.93 4.32 5.72
CA ALA A 192 13.61 4.33 7.15
C ALA A 192 12.89 3.04 7.60
N VAL A 193 11.95 2.53 6.79
CA VAL A 193 11.26 1.26 7.06
C VAL A 193 12.25 0.08 6.97
N LYS A 194 13.05 0.03 5.91
CA LYS A 194 14.05 -1.00 5.66
C LYS A 194 15.07 -1.09 6.79
N GLU A 195 15.65 0.03 7.18
CA GLU A 195 16.66 0.10 8.25
C GLU A 195 16.08 -0.32 9.61
N LYS A 196 14.84 0.11 9.92
CA LYS A 196 14.22 -0.20 11.22
C LYS A 196 13.82 -1.66 11.36
N TYR A 197 13.30 -2.27 10.31
CA TYR A 197 12.72 -3.62 10.37
C TYR A 197 13.56 -4.70 9.69
N ASN A 198 14.63 -4.31 8.99
CA ASN A 198 15.48 -5.22 8.21
C ASN A 198 14.64 -6.10 7.26
N LYS A 199 13.67 -5.48 6.57
CA LYS A 199 12.79 -6.10 5.59
C LYS A 199 13.03 -5.51 4.22
N PRO A 200 12.91 -6.30 3.13
CA PRO A 200 12.92 -5.76 1.78
C PRO A 200 11.83 -4.70 1.59
N CYS A 201 12.18 -3.62 0.89
CA CYS A 201 11.25 -2.53 0.62
C CYS A 201 11.19 -2.20 -0.88
N ILE A 202 9.98 -1.95 -1.35
CA ILE A 202 9.71 -1.34 -2.64
C ILE A 202 9.53 0.16 -2.38
N THR A 203 10.18 1.03 -3.18
CA THR A 203 9.86 2.45 -3.23
C THR A 203 9.12 2.79 -4.50
N VAL A 204 8.20 3.74 -4.42
CA VAL A 204 7.43 4.25 -5.57
C VAL A 204 7.46 5.77 -5.57
N GLY A 205 7.23 6.41 -6.71
CA GLY A 205 6.97 7.84 -6.79
C GLY A 205 7.88 8.61 -7.74
N ASN A 206 7.30 9.07 -8.84
CA ASN A 206 7.97 9.87 -9.88
C ASN A 206 9.34 9.33 -10.33
N ILE A 207 9.55 8.03 -10.29
CA ILE A 207 10.81 7.42 -10.79
C ILE A 207 10.65 7.31 -12.31
N ARG A 208 11.12 8.34 -13.02
CA ARG A 208 10.97 8.53 -14.47
C ARG A 208 12.30 8.40 -15.20
N ASP A 209 13.41 8.56 -14.48
CA ASP A 209 14.77 8.48 -15.00
C ASP A 209 15.45 7.19 -14.49
N PRO A 210 16.04 6.37 -15.38
CA PRO A 210 16.75 5.16 -14.97
C PRO A 210 17.88 5.42 -13.98
N GLN A 211 18.59 6.53 -14.10
CA GLN A 211 19.69 6.85 -13.20
C GLN A 211 19.19 7.06 -11.77
N VAL A 212 18.01 7.71 -11.60
CA VAL A 212 17.39 7.86 -10.27
C VAL A 212 17.03 6.49 -9.67
N ALA A 213 16.52 5.56 -10.50
CA ALA A 213 16.23 4.20 -10.03
C ALA A 213 17.50 3.48 -9.55
N GLU A 214 18.58 3.55 -10.34
CA GLU A 214 19.88 2.96 -9.99
C GLU A 214 20.47 3.62 -8.72
N ASP A 215 20.42 4.94 -8.61
CA ASP A 215 20.95 5.67 -7.45
C ASP A 215 20.23 5.27 -6.15
N ILE A 216 18.90 5.08 -6.19
CA ILE A 216 18.10 4.60 -5.06
C ILE A 216 18.53 3.19 -4.63
N LEU A 217 18.69 2.27 -5.59
CA LEU A 217 19.09 0.88 -5.31
C LEU A 217 20.53 0.82 -4.81
N ALA A 218 21.46 1.50 -5.48
CA ALA A 218 22.87 1.56 -5.09
C ALA A 218 23.07 2.26 -3.73
N GLY A 219 22.28 3.28 -3.43
CA GLY A 219 22.26 3.96 -2.14
C GLY A 219 21.63 3.14 -1.00
N GLY A 220 21.02 2.00 -1.32
CA GLY A 220 20.39 1.12 -0.35
C GLY A 220 19.08 1.64 0.23
N ASP A 221 18.48 2.67 -0.38
CA ASP A 221 17.22 3.25 0.08
C ASP A 221 16.04 2.29 -0.07
N ALA A 222 16.08 1.44 -1.10
CA ALA A 222 15.09 0.38 -1.33
C ALA A 222 15.75 -0.85 -1.99
N ASP A 223 15.03 -1.96 -2.05
CA ASP A 223 15.46 -3.19 -2.73
C ASP A 223 14.79 -3.34 -4.09
N PHE A 224 13.66 -2.67 -4.29
CA PHE A 224 12.88 -2.72 -5.52
C PHE A 224 12.32 -1.33 -5.85
N ILE A 225 12.13 -1.11 -7.16
CA ILE A 225 11.52 0.11 -7.71
C ILE A 225 10.11 -0.21 -8.20
N GLY A 226 9.12 0.46 -7.63
CA GLY A 226 7.74 0.38 -8.07
C GLY A 226 7.43 1.45 -9.12
N MET A 227 6.95 1.02 -10.28
CA MET A 227 6.61 1.91 -11.39
C MET A 227 5.17 1.69 -11.85
N GLY A 228 4.38 2.75 -11.91
CA GLY A 228 3.02 2.71 -12.46
C GLY A 228 2.92 3.50 -13.75
N ARG A 229 2.69 4.80 -13.65
CA ARG A 229 2.47 5.70 -14.81
C ARG A 229 3.65 5.73 -15.80
N GLY A 230 4.88 5.49 -15.34
CA GLY A 230 6.05 5.37 -16.21
C GLY A 230 5.90 4.25 -17.23
N LEU A 231 5.44 3.07 -16.79
CA LEU A 231 5.20 1.91 -17.66
C LEU A 231 3.94 2.06 -18.51
N ILE A 232 2.96 2.87 -18.10
CA ILE A 232 1.82 3.23 -18.96
C ILE A 232 2.27 4.14 -20.10
N ALA A 233 3.16 5.10 -19.81
CA ALA A 233 3.72 5.99 -20.81
C ALA A 233 4.65 5.26 -21.80
N ASP A 234 5.44 4.32 -21.28
CA ASP A 234 6.39 3.52 -22.07
C ASP A 234 6.45 2.09 -21.54
N PRO A 235 5.69 1.14 -22.12
CA PRO A 235 5.73 -0.27 -21.70
C PRO A 235 7.09 -0.92 -21.88
N GLU A 236 7.91 -0.41 -22.82
CA GLU A 236 9.27 -0.90 -23.11
C GLU A 236 10.36 -0.24 -22.25
N TRP A 237 9.99 0.51 -21.23
CA TRP A 237 10.92 1.28 -20.40
C TRP A 237 12.08 0.40 -19.88
N VAL A 238 11.77 -0.75 -19.28
CA VAL A 238 12.78 -1.66 -18.73
C VAL A 238 13.67 -2.23 -19.83
N ASN A 239 13.09 -2.70 -20.93
CA ASN A 239 13.86 -3.22 -22.07
C ASN A 239 14.78 -2.15 -22.66
N LYS A 240 14.31 -0.89 -22.78
CA LYS A 240 15.15 0.21 -23.26
C LYS A 240 16.33 0.49 -22.34
N VAL A 241 16.13 0.39 -21.02
CA VAL A 241 17.23 0.52 -20.05
C VAL A 241 18.22 -0.61 -20.21
N GLU A 242 17.74 -1.85 -20.24
CA GLU A 242 18.56 -3.06 -20.36
C GLU A 242 19.44 -3.04 -21.62
N PHE A 243 18.88 -2.57 -22.75
CA PHE A 243 19.60 -2.51 -24.04
C PHE A 243 20.34 -1.18 -24.30
N GLY A 244 20.39 -0.27 -23.31
CA GLY A 244 21.10 1.01 -23.41
C GLY A 244 20.40 2.09 -24.25
N ASN A 245 19.15 1.89 -24.61
CA ASN A 245 18.34 2.81 -25.43
C ASN A 245 17.59 3.86 -24.60
N VAL A 246 18.24 4.39 -23.58
CA VAL A 246 17.63 5.29 -22.58
C VAL A 246 17.06 6.58 -23.22
N CYS A 247 17.71 7.07 -24.30
CA CYS A 247 17.25 8.27 -25.02
C CYS A 247 15.87 8.07 -25.70
N ASP A 248 15.46 6.82 -25.93
CA ASP A 248 14.19 6.50 -26.59
C ASP A 248 13.03 6.33 -25.61
N ILE A 249 13.28 6.48 -24.29
CA ILE A 249 12.25 6.37 -23.27
C ILE A 249 11.26 7.53 -23.37
N ARG A 250 9.97 7.21 -23.50
CA ARG A 250 8.90 8.18 -23.39
C ARG A 250 8.63 8.49 -21.91
N LYS A 251 9.13 9.64 -21.45
CA LYS A 251 8.97 10.05 -20.05
C LYS A 251 7.50 10.34 -19.70
N CYS A 252 7.04 9.82 -18.56
CA CYS A 252 5.76 10.17 -17.97
C CYS A 252 5.76 11.66 -17.58
N ILE A 253 4.68 12.37 -17.89
CA ILE A 253 4.51 13.80 -17.54
C ILE A 253 3.82 14.01 -16.18
N SER A 254 3.51 12.94 -15.47
CA SER A 254 2.89 12.95 -14.12
C SER A 254 1.59 13.77 -14.07
N CYS A 255 0.72 13.65 -15.08
CA CYS A 255 -0.59 14.30 -15.18
C CYS A 255 -1.64 13.68 -14.24
#